data_b85c1bb0f413c1bbda3882c8b0a569d7
#
_entry.id   b85c1bb0f413c1bbda3882c8b0a569d7
#
_cell.length_a   1.000
_cell.length_b   1.000
_cell.length_c   1.000
_cell.angle_alpha   90.00
_cell.angle_beta   90.00
_cell.angle_gamma   90.00
#
_symmetry.space_group_name_H-M   'P 1'
#
loop_
_entity.id
_entity.type
_entity.pdbx_description
1 polymer ?
#
loop_
_entity_poly.entity_id
_entity_poly.type
_entity_poly.pdbx_seq_one_letter_code
_entity_poly.pdbx_strand_id
1 'polypeptide(L)'
;KRAGLARALALDPEIVFLDEPTAGLDPIGASDFDHLIRKLQQTLGLTVYMVTHDLDTIFTVCERVAVLADKKIVRTGSPTELQRHPNHPWIKEYFCGERARAATPGERPRIPA
;
A
#
# COMPACT_ATOMS: atom_id res chain seq x y z
N LYS A 1 -6.99 10.14 -12.00
CA LYS A 1 -6.58 9.83 -10.59
C LYS A 1 -5.92 11.02 -9.90
N ARG A 2 -4.97 11.68 -10.57
CA ARG A 2 -4.32 12.87 -10.02
C ARG A 2 -5.29 14.04 -9.86
N ALA A 3 -6.22 14.20 -10.80
CA ALA A 3 -7.26 15.23 -10.71
C ALA A 3 -8.19 14.98 -9.52
N GLY A 4 -8.56 13.73 -9.27
CA GLY A 4 -9.36 13.36 -8.11
C GLY A 4 -8.65 13.65 -6.80
N LEU A 5 -7.35 13.39 -6.72
CA LEU A 5 -6.53 13.70 -5.56
C LEU A 5 -6.44 15.22 -5.35
N ALA A 6 -6.19 15.97 -6.41
CA ALA A 6 -6.13 17.44 -6.33
C ALA A 6 -7.45 18.03 -5.82
N ARG A 7 -8.58 17.50 -6.28
CA ARG A 7 -9.90 17.89 -5.80
C ARG A 7 -10.08 17.61 -4.31
N ALA A 8 -9.65 16.42 -3.86
CA ALA A 8 -9.72 16.05 -2.46
C ALA A 8 -8.89 16.99 -1.57
N LEU A 9 -7.74 17.44 -2.06
CA LEU A 9 -6.83 18.32 -1.33
C LEU A 9 -7.23 19.79 -1.36
N ALA A 10 -8.16 20.18 -2.25
CA ALA A 10 -8.53 21.58 -2.44
C ALA A 10 -9.12 22.23 -1.20
N LEU A 11 -9.72 21.47 -0.29
CA LEU A 11 -10.31 21.95 0.96
C LEU A 11 -9.35 21.85 2.15
N ASP A 12 -8.09 21.58 1.91
CA ASP A 12 -7.04 21.44 2.93
C ASP A 12 -7.42 20.48 4.07
N PRO A 13 -7.75 19.22 3.76
CA PRO A 13 -8.18 18.25 4.76
C PRO A 13 -7.02 17.74 5.62
N GLU A 14 -7.34 17.28 6.82
CA GLU A 14 -6.38 16.56 7.68
C GLU A 14 -6.29 15.09 7.32
N ILE A 15 -7.37 14.52 6.83
CA ILE A 15 -7.47 13.10 6.43
C ILE A 15 -7.98 13.01 5.01
N VAL A 16 -7.36 12.14 4.22
CA VAL A 16 -7.84 11.81 2.88
C VAL A 16 -8.10 10.30 2.81
N PHE A 17 -9.25 9.94 2.26
CA PHE A 17 -9.63 8.55 2.02
C PHE A 17 -9.44 8.23 0.55
N LEU A 18 -8.69 7.16 0.27
CA LEU A 18 -8.42 6.69 -1.08
C LEU A 18 -8.86 5.22 -1.20
N ASP A 19 -9.67 4.93 -2.21
CA ASP A 19 -10.16 3.58 -2.49
C ASP A 19 -9.55 3.09 -3.80
N GLU A 20 -8.69 2.07 -3.71
CA GLU A 20 -7.98 1.48 -4.86
C GLU A 20 -7.37 2.54 -5.79
N PRO A 21 -6.53 3.44 -5.27
CA PRO A 21 -6.11 4.63 -6.03
C PRO A 21 -5.23 4.32 -7.24
N THR A 22 -4.57 3.16 -7.28
CA THR A 22 -3.73 2.77 -8.42
C THR A 22 -4.42 1.80 -9.37
N ALA A 23 -5.68 1.45 -9.12
CA ALA A 23 -6.43 0.55 -10.01
C ALA A 23 -6.54 1.14 -11.41
N GLY A 24 -6.26 0.32 -12.41
CA GLY A 24 -6.30 0.73 -13.81
C GLY A 24 -5.06 1.48 -14.30
N LEU A 25 -4.10 1.78 -13.44
CA LEU A 25 -2.83 2.36 -13.85
C LEU A 25 -1.82 1.27 -14.23
N ASP A 26 -0.94 1.58 -15.17
CA ASP A 26 0.19 0.70 -15.46
C ASP A 26 1.20 0.73 -14.30
N PRO A 27 2.18 -0.20 -14.25
CA PRO A 27 3.13 -0.25 -13.13
C PRO A 27 3.92 1.04 -12.91
N ILE A 28 4.28 1.74 -13.97
CA ILE A 28 5.03 3.00 -13.87
C ILE A 28 4.14 4.11 -13.31
N GLY A 29 2.92 4.24 -13.84
CA GLY A 29 1.95 5.20 -13.35
C GLY A 29 1.54 4.95 -11.90
N ALA A 30 1.37 3.69 -11.52
CA ALA A 30 1.07 3.31 -10.15
C ALA A 30 2.20 3.68 -9.20
N SER A 31 3.44 3.40 -9.58
CA SER A 31 4.62 3.76 -8.79
C SER A 31 4.75 5.28 -8.63
N ASP A 32 4.54 6.03 -9.69
CA ASP A 32 4.57 7.50 -9.64
C ASP A 32 3.49 8.05 -8.71
N PHE A 33 2.29 7.47 -8.75
CA PHE A 33 1.21 7.86 -7.86
C PHE A 33 1.56 7.57 -6.39
N ASP A 34 2.11 6.39 -6.11
CA ASP A 34 2.53 6.02 -4.75
C ASP A 34 3.57 6.98 -4.20
N HIS A 35 4.57 7.35 -5.00
CA HIS A 35 5.58 8.31 -4.60
C HIS A 35 5.00 9.70 -4.37
N LEU A 36 4.02 10.11 -5.16
CA LEU A 36 3.31 11.37 -4.98
C LEU A 36 2.57 11.39 -3.63
N ILE A 37 1.83 10.33 -3.32
CA ILE A 37 1.12 10.22 -2.04
C ILE A 37 2.09 10.30 -0.87
N ARG A 38 3.19 9.57 -0.94
CA ARG A 38 4.20 9.60 0.12
C ARG A 38 4.79 10.99 0.31
N LYS A 39 5.08 11.68 -0.78
CA LYS A 39 5.60 13.05 -0.74
C LYS A 39 4.59 14.02 -0.10
N LEU A 40 3.31 13.89 -0.43
CA LEU A 40 2.25 14.71 0.16
C LEU A 40 2.10 14.43 1.66
N GLN A 41 2.17 13.18 2.09
CA GLN A 41 2.17 12.84 3.51
C GLN A 41 3.31 13.54 4.26
N GLN A 42 4.51 13.49 3.71
CA GLN A 42 5.70 14.08 4.33
C GLN A 42 5.66 15.60 4.32
N THR A 43 5.21 16.21 3.24
CA THR A 43 5.22 17.67 3.06
C THR A 43 4.07 18.35 3.78
N LEU A 44 2.87 17.78 3.74
CA LEU A 44 1.65 18.39 4.30
C LEU A 44 1.27 17.85 5.68
N GLY A 45 1.95 16.80 6.16
CA GLY A 45 1.55 16.14 7.39
C GLY A 45 0.19 15.46 7.28
N LEU A 46 -0.20 15.09 6.07
CA LEU A 46 -1.50 14.53 5.75
C LEU A 46 -1.64 13.11 6.26
N THR A 47 -2.79 12.79 6.86
CA THR A 47 -3.14 11.41 7.18
C THR A 47 -3.90 10.81 6.01
N VAL A 48 -3.40 9.69 5.49
CA VAL A 48 -4.03 8.99 4.37
C VAL A 48 -4.58 7.66 4.86
N TYR A 49 -5.87 7.46 4.63
CA TYR A 49 -6.54 6.18 4.84
C TYR A 49 -6.81 5.55 3.48
N MET A 50 -6.22 4.41 3.22
CA MET A 50 -6.26 3.80 1.89
C MET A 50 -6.83 2.38 1.94
N VAL A 51 -7.71 2.07 1.00
CA VAL A 51 -8.14 0.70 0.74
C VAL A 51 -7.43 0.22 -0.51
N THR A 52 -6.64 -0.83 -0.41
CA THR A 52 -5.92 -1.38 -1.55
C THR A 52 -5.57 -2.85 -1.35
N HIS A 53 -5.37 -3.57 -2.43
CA HIS A 53 -4.81 -4.91 -2.43
C HIS A 53 -3.47 -4.97 -3.20
N ASP A 54 -2.94 -3.83 -3.60
CA ASP A 54 -1.67 -3.73 -4.35
C ASP A 54 -0.50 -3.77 -3.36
N LEU A 55 0.27 -4.87 -3.41
CA LEU A 55 1.42 -5.06 -2.52
C LEU A 55 2.50 -4.01 -2.70
N ASP A 56 2.76 -3.56 -3.92
CA ASP A 56 3.73 -2.51 -4.17
C ASP A 56 3.34 -1.22 -3.46
N THR A 57 2.08 -0.83 -3.54
CA THR A 57 1.54 0.33 -2.83
C THR A 57 1.66 0.15 -1.31
N ILE A 58 1.30 -1.02 -0.81
CA ILE A 58 1.36 -1.30 0.63
C ILE A 58 2.78 -1.12 1.17
N PHE A 59 3.78 -1.69 0.51
CA PHE A 59 5.17 -1.56 0.96
C PHE A 59 5.79 -0.19 0.71
N THR A 60 5.28 0.57 -0.27
CA THR A 60 5.82 1.89 -0.60
C THR A 60 5.23 2.98 0.28
N VAL A 61 3.93 2.97 0.53
CA VAL A 61 3.20 4.09 1.11
C VAL A 61 2.73 3.82 2.52
N CYS A 62 2.30 2.59 2.82
CA CYS A 62 1.60 2.30 4.07
C CYS A 62 2.57 2.11 5.23
N GLU A 63 2.35 2.85 6.30
CA GLU A 63 3.07 2.67 7.56
C GLU A 63 2.42 1.59 8.41
N ARG A 64 1.09 1.52 8.36
CA ARG A 64 0.31 0.57 9.14
C ARG A 64 -0.80 -0.01 8.29
N VAL A 65 -0.99 -1.32 8.42
CA VAL A 65 -1.97 -2.06 7.62
C VAL A 65 -2.93 -2.81 8.54
N ALA A 66 -4.22 -2.71 8.24
CA ALA A 66 -5.24 -3.55 8.85
C ALA A 66 -5.72 -4.55 7.80
N VAL A 67 -5.61 -5.83 8.09
CA VAL A 67 -6.01 -6.89 7.16
C VAL A 67 -7.42 -7.34 7.44
N LEU A 68 -8.27 -7.26 6.42
CA LEU A 68 -9.65 -7.72 6.47
C LEU A 68 -9.73 -9.12 5.85
N ALA A 69 -10.15 -10.09 6.65
CA ALA A 69 -10.44 -11.44 6.20
C ALA A 69 -11.53 -12.02 7.11
N ASP A 70 -12.26 -13.00 6.61
CA ASP A 70 -13.35 -13.63 7.38
C ASP A 70 -14.36 -12.60 7.95
N LYS A 71 -14.62 -11.55 7.17
CA LYS A 71 -15.56 -10.46 7.51
C LYS A 71 -15.17 -9.66 8.76
N LYS A 72 -13.90 -9.67 9.13
CA LYS A 72 -13.41 -8.92 10.29
C LYS A 72 -11.95 -8.51 10.07
N ILE A 73 -11.48 -7.61 10.92
CA ILE A 73 -10.05 -7.28 10.96
C ILE A 73 -9.35 -8.38 11.74
N VAL A 74 -8.51 -9.15 11.04
CA VAL A 74 -7.80 -10.29 11.65
C VAL A 74 -6.44 -9.93 12.19
N ARG A 75 -5.83 -8.84 11.70
CA ARG A 75 -4.52 -8.40 12.19
C ARG A 75 -4.23 -6.96 11.77
N THR A 76 -3.46 -6.26 12.59
CA THR A 76 -2.91 -4.94 12.25
C THR A 76 -1.41 -4.92 12.54
N GLY A 77 -0.67 -4.13 11.78
CA GLY A 77 0.77 -3.98 11.98
C GLY A 77 1.41 -3.28 10.78
N SER A 78 2.73 -3.14 10.82
CA SER A 78 3.46 -2.66 9.64
C SER A 78 3.48 -3.73 8.55
N PRO A 79 3.70 -3.37 7.28
CA PRO A 79 3.83 -4.37 6.22
C PRO A 79 4.91 -5.41 6.53
N THR A 80 6.03 -4.99 7.09
CA THR A 80 7.14 -5.87 7.45
C THR A 80 6.76 -6.84 8.57
N GLU A 81 6.04 -6.38 9.59
CA GLU A 81 5.56 -7.24 10.67
C GLU A 81 4.60 -8.30 10.16
N LEU A 82 3.69 -7.93 9.28
CA LEU A 82 2.73 -8.86 8.70
C LEU A 82 3.41 -9.91 7.83
N GLN A 83 4.50 -9.54 7.16
CA GLN A 83 5.28 -10.45 6.36
C GLN A 83 6.09 -11.43 7.21
N ARG A 84 6.75 -10.94 8.27
CA ARG A 84 7.60 -11.75 9.15
C ARG A 84 6.80 -12.62 10.11
N HIS A 85 5.70 -12.10 10.63
CA HIS A 85 4.86 -12.76 11.62
C HIS A 85 3.39 -12.73 11.20
N PRO A 86 3.03 -13.46 10.13
CA PRO A 86 1.66 -13.38 9.58
C PRO A 86 0.58 -13.88 10.52
N ASN A 87 0.82 -14.97 11.25
CA ASN A 87 -0.11 -15.55 12.23
C ASN A 87 -1.52 -15.86 11.70
N HIS A 88 -1.70 -15.89 10.39
CA HIS A 88 -2.96 -16.24 9.73
C HIS A 88 -2.63 -16.82 8.35
N PRO A 89 -3.27 -17.94 7.93
CA PRO A 89 -2.96 -18.59 6.64
C PRO A 89 -3.11 -17.67 5.44
N TRP A 90 -4.16 -16.86 5.41
CA TRP A 90 -4.39 -15.93 4.30
C TRP A 90 -3.31 -14.84 4.22
N ILE A 91 -2.92 -14.31 5.39
CA ILE A 91 -1.88 -13.27 5.47
C ILE A 91 -0.53 -13.85 5.02
N LYS A 92 -0.22 -15.06 5.44
CA LYS A 92 1.00 -15.75 5.00
C LYS A 92 1.05 -15.91 3.49
N GLU A 93 -0.04 -16.39 2.90
CA GLU A 93 -0.15 -16.54 1.45
C GLU A 93 0.01 -15.21 0.72
N TYR A 94 -0.68 -14.18 1.20
CA TYR A 94 -0.68 -12.88 0.57
C TYR A 94 0.66 -12.14 0.69
N PHE A 95 1.25 -12.13 1.89
CA PHE A 95 2.49 -11.37 2.15
C PHE A 95 3.77 -12.16 1.90
N CYS A 96 3.71 -13.48 1.85
CA CYS A 96 4.89 -14.35 1.69
C CYS A 96 4.88 -15.16 0.40
N GLY A 97 3.87 -15.01 -0.46
CA GLY A 97 3.80 -15.65 -1.76
C GLY A 97 4.81 -15.06 -2.76
N GLU A 98 4.89 -15.63 -3.96
CA GLU A 98 5.84 -15.18 -4.98
C GLU A 98 5.70 -13.70 -5.34
N ARG A 99 4.46 -13.22 -5.47
CA ARG A 99 4.21 -11.81 -5.80
C ARG A 99 4.68 -10.88 -4.68
N ALA A 100 4.50 -11.28 -3.44
CA ALA A 100 4.95 -10.50 -2.30
C ALA A 100 6.47 -10.41 -2.26
N ARG A 101 7.16 -11.51 -2.54
CA ARG A 101 8.64 -11.52 -2.61
C ARG A 101 9.15 -10.58 -3.69
N ALA A 102 8.49 -10.54 -4.84
CA ALA A 102 8.85 -9.63 -5.93
C ALA A 102 8.65 -8.16 -5.55
N ALA A 103 7.64 -7.85 -4.72
CA ALA A 103 7.33 -6.50 -4.29
C ALA A 103 8.22 -5.98 -3.16
N THR A 104 8.80 -6.90 -2.34
CA THR A 104 9.60 -6.51 -1.17
C THR A 104 10.99 -6.03 -1.58
N PRO A 105 11.36 -4.79 -1.25
CA PRO A 105 12.72 -4.31 -1.55
C PRO A 105 13.79 -5.17 -0.86
N GLY A 106 14.83 -5.55 -1.60
CA GLY A 106 15.94 -6.36 -1.10
C GLY A 106 15.70 -7.87 -1.08
N GLU A 107 14.48 -8.33 -1.26
CA GLU A 107 14.13 -9.75 -1.30
C GLU A 107 13.66 -10.21 -2.69
N ARG A 108 13.78 -9.34 -3.68
CA ARG A 108 13.43 -9.69 -5.05
C ARG A 108 14.34 -10.80 -5.56
N PRO A 109 13.75 -11.86 -6.15
CA PRO A 109 14.58 -12.90 -6.75
C PRO A 109 15.49 -12.29 -7.80
N ARG A 110 16.77 -12.68 -7.77
CA ARG A 110 17.67 -12.28 -8.84
C ARG A 110 17.21 -12.98 -10.11
N ILE A 111 16.95 -12.18 -11.11
CA ILE A 111 16.66 -12.73 -12.44
C ILE A 111 17.97 -13.30 -12.97
N PRO A 112 18.04 -14.60 -13.30
CA PRO A 112 19.24 -15.16 -13.90
C PRO A 112 19.58 -14.40 -15.17
N ALA A 113 20.81 -14.04 -15.27
CA ALA A 113 21.30 -13.33 -16.45
C ALA A 113 21.16 -14.20 -17.71
#